data_1da2f6b3684451c039bf2bdb58953970
#
_entry.id   1da2f6b3684451c039bf2bdb58953970
#
_cell.length_a   1.000
_cell.length_b   1.000
_cell.length_c   1.000
_cell.angle_alpha   90.00
_cell.angle_beta   90.00
_cell.angle_gamma   90.00
#
_symmetry.space_group_name_H-M   'P 1'
#
loop_
_entity.id
_entity.type
_entity.pdbx_description
1 polymer ?
#
loop_
_entity_poly.entity_id
_entity_poly.type
_entity_poly.pdbx_seq_one_letter_code
_entity_poly.pdbx_strand_id
1 'polypeptide(L)'
;MARGRSSERAGRRAEALAALRLRLTGWRILARRLKTPAGEIDILARRGRMLAVVEVKRRPDRATAGEAVLPAQRRRLARAADWVLARGETLGAGGVEGLRFDLIWVDRLGLPHHLPDAWRPDGS
;
A
#
# COMPACT_ATOMS: atom_id res chain seq x y z
N MET A 1 7.49 6.67 24.92
CA MET A 1 6.05 6.85 24.68
C MET A 1 5.76 7.96 23.68
N ALA A 2 6.31 9.16 23.87
CA ALA A 2 6.14 10.27 22.93
C ALA A 2 6.62 9.93 21.52
N ARG A 3 7.74 9.20 21.41
CA ARG A 3 8.26 8.74 20.12
C ARG A 3 7.28 7.83 19.35
N GLY A 4 6.64 6.88 20.05
CA GLY A 4 5.68 5.97 19.45
C GLY A 4 4.49 6.72 18.87
N ARG A 5 3.95 7.67 19.65
CA ARG A 5 2.82 8.48 19.21
C ARG A 5 3.17 9.37 18.02
N SER A 6 4.35 9.99 18.04
CA SER A 6 4.81 10.82 16.92
C SER A 6 4.98 10.00 15.66
N SER A 7 5.58 8.80 15.75
CA SER A 7 5.74 7.89 14.62
C SER A 7 4.41 7.40 14.08
N GLU A 8 3.47 7.07 14.97
CA GLU A 8 2.13 6.65 14.56
C GLU A 8 1.37 7.76 13.85
N ARG A 9 1.41 8.99 14.39
CA ARG A 9 0.78 10.15 13.74
C ARG A 9 1.39 10.42 12.37
N ALA A 10 2.70 10.36 12.28
CA ALA A 10 3.41 10.57 11.02
C ALA A 10 3.05 9.49 10.01
N GLY A 11 2.95 8.23 10.44
CA GLY A 11 2.52 7.13 9.59
C GLY A 11 1.09 7.29 9.12
N ARG A 12 0.18 7.69 10.00
CA ARG A 12 -1.22 7.94 9.63
C ARG A 12 -1.35 9.11 8.66
N ARG A 13 -0.57 10.16 8.86
CA ARG A 13 -0.57 11.31 7.97
C ARG A 13 -0.04 10.93 6.59
N ALA A 14 1.04 10.18 6.54
CA ALA A 14 1.59 9.69 5.27
C ALA A 14 0.57 8.82 4.53
N GLU A 15 -0.10 7.93 5.24
CA GLU A 15 -1.13 7.07 4.69
C GLU A 15 -2.33 7.88 4.18
N ALA A 16 -2.75 8.91 4.92
CA ALA A 16 -3.83 9.80 4.47
C ALA A 16 -3.46 10.54 3.19
N LEU A 17 -2.22 11.02 3.10
CA LEU A 17 -1.71 11.70 1.90
C LEU A 17 -1.62 10.73 0.72
N ALA A 18 -1.19 9.50 0.96
CA ALA A 18 -1.14 8.47 -0.06
C ALA A 18 -2.55 8.13 -0.57
N ALA A 19 -3.52 8.00 0.33
CA ALA A 19 -4.91 7.75 -0.04
C ALA A 19 -5.47 8.91 -0.89
N LEU A 20 -5.18 10.14 -0.51
CA LEU A 20 -5.60 11.31 -1.28
C LEU A 20 -5.00 11.28 -2.69
N ARG A 21 -3.70 10.98 -2.80
CA ARG A 21 -3.03 10.87 -4.10
C ARG A 21 -3.71 9.83 -4.99
N LEU A 22 -4.03 8.68 -4.43
CA LEU A 22 -4.72 7.61 -5.15
C LEU A 22 -6.11 8.06 -5.63
N ARG A 23 -6.89 8.69 -4.76
CA ARG A 23 -8.21 9.19 -5.14
C ARG A 23 -8.14 10.21 -6.27
N LEU A 24 -7.16 11.10 -6.22
CA LEU A 24 -7.00 12.12 -7.26
C LEU A 24 -6.62 11.51 -8.63
N THR A 25 -6.14 10.30 -8.66
CA THR A 25 -5.77 9.59 -9.90
C THR A 25 -6.74 8.46 -10.24
N GLY A 26 -7.93 8.50 -9.67
CA GLY A 26 -9.03 7.61 -10.05
C GLY A 26 -9.13 6.30 -9.29
N TRP A 27 -8.35 6.12 -8.23
CA TRP A 27 -8.42 4.93 -7.42
C TRP A 27 -9.49 5.05 -6.33
N ARG A 28 -10.23 3.97 -6.14
CA ARG A 28 -11.15 3.83 -5.02
C ARG A 28 -10.42 3.12 -3.88
N ILE A 29 -10.47 3.71 -2.70
CA ILE A 29 -9.85 3.11 -1.51
C ILE A 29 -10.83 2.10 -0.94
N LEU A 30 -10.45 0.82 -0.96
CA LEU A 30 -11.27 -0.26 -0.42
C LEU A 30 -11.05 -0.44 1.08
N ALA A 31 -9.82 -0.29 1.53
CA ALA A 31 -9.48 -0.42 2.93
C ALA A 31 -8.17 0.31 3.22
N ARG A 32 -8.01 0.74 4.46
CA ARG A 32 -6.77 1.28 5.01
C ARG A 32 -6.43 0.48 6.25
N ARG A 33 -5.14 0.16 6.42
CA ARG A 33 -4.66 -0.63 7.57
C ARG A 33 -5.44 -1.93 7.70
N LEU A 34 -5.58 -2.62 6.59
CA LEU A 34 -6.32 -3.87 6.54
C LEU A 34 -5.50 -4.98 7.19
N LYS A 35 -6.03 -5.55 8.26
CA LYS A 35 -5.40 -6.66 8.96
C LYS A 35 -5.74 -7.97 8.28
N THR A 36 -4.71 -8.74 7.95
CA THR A 36 -4.85 -10.09 7.39
C THR A 36 -4.02 -11.07 8.22
N PRO A 37 -4.27 -12.38 8.11
CA PRO A 37 -3.42 -13.37 8.79
C PRO A 37 -1.95 -13.31 8.39
N ALA A 38 -1.65 -12.78 7.20
CA ALA A 38 -0.28 -12.61 6.73
C ALA A 38 0.34 -11.27 7.14
N GLY A 39 -0.44 -10.38 7.74
CA GLY A 39 0.00 -9.07 8.19
C GLY A 39 -0.87 -7.95 7.63
N GLU A 40 -0.48 -6.72 7.92
CA GLU A 40 -1.26 -5.53 7.57
C GLU A 40 -0.94 -5.03 6.16
N ILE A 41 -1.97 -4.61 5.43
CA ILE A 41 -1.86 -3.90 4.16
C ILE A 41 -2.15 -2.42 4.45
N ASP A 42 -1.24 -1.52 4.08
CA ASP A 42 -1.42 -0.09 4.35
C ASP A 42 -2.64 0.46 3.63
N ILE A 43 -2.72 0.24 2.31
CA ILE A 43 -3.88 0.65 1.51
C ILE A 43 -4.19 -0.43 0.49
N LEU A 44 -5.47 -0.78 0.41
CA LEU A 44 -6.01 -1.62 -0.64
C LEU A 44 -6.86 -0.72 -1.52
N ALA A 45 -6.56 -0.67 -2.81
CA ALA A 45 -7.23 0.23 -3.74
C ALA A 45 -7.64 -0.49 -5.02
N ARG A 46 -8.64 0.05 -5.68
CA ARG A 46 -9.16 -0.51 -6.93
C ARG A 46 -9.39 0.59 -7.94
N ARG A 47 -8.97 0.34 -9.19
CA ARG A 47 -9.31 1.19 -10.33
C ARG A 47 -9.71 0.27 -11.49
N GLY A 48 -10.99 0.33 -11.88
CA GLY A 48 -11.53 -0.60 -12.85
C GLY A 48 -11.43 -2.03 -12.36
N ARG A 49 -10.75 -2.89 -13.11
CA ARG A 49 -10.54 -4.30 -12.75
C ARG A 49 -9.15 -4.57 -12.18
N MET A 50 -8.41 -3.51 -11.88
CA MET A 50 -7.09 -3.62 -11.27
C MET A 50 -7.19 -3.41 -9.76
N LEU A 51 -6.64 -4.35 -9.01
CA LEU A 51 -6.47 -4.25 -7.57
C LEU A 51 -5.02 -3.88 -7.28
N ALA A 52 -4.81 -2.90 -6.41
CA ALA A 52 -3.49 -2.49 -5.96
C ALA A 52 -3.33 -2.69 -4.46
N VAL A 53 -2.27 -3.39 -4.08
CA VAL A 53 -1.81 -3.47 -2.70
C VAL A 53 -0.71 -2.43 -2.58
N VAL A 54 -0.95 -1.40 -1.77
CA VAL A 54 -0.09 -0.22 -1.70
C VAL A 54 0.63 -0.18 -0.37
N GLU A 55 1.95 -0.14 -0.42
CA GLU A 55 2.81 0.09 0.74
C GLU A 55 3.15 1.57 0.80
N VAL A 56 3.03 2.16 1.98
CA VAL A 56 3.30 3.59 2.19
C VAL A 56 4.53 3.73 3.07
N LYS A 57 5.49 4.54 2.62
CA LYS A 57 6.73 4.81 3.35
C LYS A 57 6.98 6.30 3.43
N ARG A 58 7.52 6.74 4.55
CA ARG A 58 8.04 8.12 4.71
C ARG A 58 9.54 8.07 4.46
N ARG A 59 9.94 8.54 3.29
CA ARG A 59 11.37 8.53 2.88
C ARG A 59 11.63 9.75 2.01
N PRO A 60 12.87 10.27 2.00
CA PRO A 60 13.18 11.48 1.22
C PRO A 60 13.13 11.26 -0.29
N ASP A 61 13.35 10.05 -0.76
CA ASP A 61 13.45 9.77 -2.19
C ASP A 61 13.02 8.34 -2.53
N ARG A 62 12.94 8.09 -3.83
CA ARG A 62 12.51 6.81 -4.38
C ARG A 62 13.44 5.65 -3.99
N ALA A 63 14.74 5.88 -4.03
CA ALA A 63 15.71 4.82 -3.76
C ALA A 63 15.59 4.30 -2.34
N THR A 64 15.59 5.22 -1.34
CA THR A 64 15.45 4.82 0.06
C THR A 64 14.08 4.23 0.37
N ALA A 65 13.02 4.70 -0.32
CA ALA A 65 11.69 4.13 -0.18
C ALA A 65 11.65 2.69 -0.69
N GLY A 66 12.24 2.43 -1.86
CA GLY A 66 12.32 1.10 -2.44
C GLY A 66 13.10 0.12 -1.57
N GLU A 67 14.22 0.56 -1.04
CA GLU A 67 15.07 -0.23 -0.14
C GLU A 67 14.35 -0.57 1.18
N ALA A 68 13.42 0.25 1.60
CA ALA A 68 12.66 0.03 2.84
C ALA A 68 11.66 -1.13 2.72
N VAL A 69 11.30 -1.54 1.51
CA VAL A 69 10.40 -2.69 1.29
C VAL A 69 11.25 -3.91 0.98
N LEU A 70 11.60 -4.66 2.02
CA LEU A 70 12.48 -5.82 1.93
C LEU A 70 11.80 -7.00 1.21
N PRO A 71 12.58 -7.90 0.58
CA PRO A 71 12.01 -9.06 -0.12
C PRO A 71 11.06 -9.91 0.72
N ALA A 72 11.38 -10.13 1.99
CA ALA A 72 10.51 -10.87 2.90
C ALA A 72 9.17 -10.15 3.09
N GLN A 73 9.18 -8.83 3.20
CA GLN A 73 7.96 -8.03 3.31
C GLN A 73 7.14 -8.10 2.02
N ARG A 74 7.81 -8.05 0.87
CA ARG A 74 7.13 -8.17 -0.43
C ARG A 74 6.41 -9.50 -0.57
N ARG A 75 7.06 -10.59 -0.17
CA ARG A 75 6.44 -11.93 -0.18
C ARG A 75 5.29 -12.02 0.81
N ARG A 76 5.42 -11.40 1.98
CA ARG A 76 4.33 -11.32 2.96
C ARG A 76 3.12 -10.60 2.37
N LEU A 77 3.34 -9.49 1.68
CA LEU A 77 2.26 -8.74 1.03
C LEU A 77 1.60 -9.56 -0.09
N ALA A 78 2.35 -10.40 -0.77
CA ALA A 78 1.76 -11.32 -1.75
C ALA A 78 0.79 -12.32 -1.09
N ARG A 79 1.16 -12.86 0.08
CA ARG A 79 0.26 -13.74 0.84
C ARG A 79 -0.98 -12.99 1.33
N ALA A 80 -0.79 -11.74 1.77
CA ALA A 80 -1.92 -10.89 2.18
C ALA A 80 -2.86 -10.63 1.01
N ALA A 81 -2.32 -10.38 -0.18
CA ALA A 81 -3.11 -10.19 -1.40
C ALA A 81 -3.91 -11.45 -1.75
N ASP A 82 -3.33 -12.63 -1.62
CA ASP A 82 -4.05 -13.90 -1.84
C ASP A 82 -5.24 -14.02 -0.89
N TRP A 83 -5.05 -13.64 0.36
CA TRP A 83 -6.13 -13.65 1.35
C TRP A 83 -7.26 -12.70 0.95
N VAL A 84 -6.92 -11.50 0.45
CA VAL A 84 -7.89 -10.53 -0.04
C VAL A 84 -8.66 -11.08 -1.23
N LEU A 85 -7.96 -11.65 -2.21
CA LEU A 85 -8.58 -12.19 -3.42
C LEU A 85 -9.55 -13.34 -3.09
N ALA A 86 -9.23 -14.15 -2.10
CA ALA A 86 -10.10 -15.23 -1.64
C ALA A 86 -11.42 -14.71 -1.04
N ARG A 87 -11.44 -13.47 -0.56
CA ARG A 87 -12.61 -12.81 0.03
C ARG A 87 -13.26 -11.78 -0.90
N GLY A 88 -12.74 -11.63 -2.06
CA GLY A 88 -13.14 -10.73 -3.16
C GLY A 88 -14.27 -9.76 -2.88
N GLU A 89 -15.51 -10.23 -3.01
CA GLU A 89 -16.69 -9.36 -2.90
C GLU A 89 -16.83 -8.68 -1.54
N THR A 90 -16.50 -9.37 -0.46
CA THR A 90 -16.60 -8.82 0.90
C THR A 90 -15.75 -7.57 1.07
N LEU A 91 -14.60 -7.51 0.38
CA LEU A 91 -13.67 -6.41 0.46
C LEU A 91 -13.76 -5.44 -0.73
N GLY A 92 -14.73 -5.64 -1.62
CA GLY A 92 -14.89 -4.80 -2.80
C GLY A 92 -13.92 -5.15 -3.93
N ALA A 93 -13.29 -6.32 -3.88
CA ALA A 93 -12.32 -6.78 -4.86
C ALA A 93 -12.88 -7.86 -5.81
N GLY A 94 -14.19 -8.07 -5.80
CA GLY A 94 -14.82 -9.03 -6.69
C GLY A 94 -14.67 -8.65 -8.16
N GLY A 95 -14.38 -9.63 -9.01
CA GLY A 95 -14.28 -9.40 -10.45
C GLY A 95 -13.02 -8.68 -10.92
N VAL A 96 -12.02 -8.49 -10.05
CA VAL A 96 -10.74 -7.92 -10.49
C VAL A 96 -10.02 -8.91 -11.41
N GLU A 97 -9.33 -8.38 -12.40
CA GLU A 97 -8.59 -9.17 -13.39
C GLU A 97 -7.07 -9.00 -13.25
N GLY A 98 -6.64 -7.98 -12.52
CA GLY A 98 -5.23 -7.72 -12.31
C GLY A 98 -4.93 -7.37 -10.86
N LEU A 99 -3.69 -7.66 -10.46
CA LEU A 99 -3.15 -7.36 -9.14
C LEU A 99 -1.79 -6.69 -9.32
N ARG A 100 -1.59 -5.58 -8.61
CA ARG A 100 -0.29 -4.89 -8.58
C ARG A 100 0.12 -4.60 -7.16
N PHE A 101 1.42 -4.48 -6.98
CA PHE A 101 2.01 -4.00 -5.73
C PHE A 101 2.63 -2.65 -6.00
N ASP A 102 2.10 -1.64 -5.34
CA ASP A 102 2.51 -0.26 -5.55
C ASP A 102 3.21 0.29 -4.31
N LEU A 103 4.10 1.24 -4.53
CA LEU A 103 4.78 1.96 -3.47
C LEU A 103 4.39 3.43 -3.57
N ILE A 104 3.98 4.01 -2.45
CA ILE A 104 3.86 5.45 -2.34
C ILE A 104 4.80 5.90 -1.24
N TRP A 105 5.69 6.86 -1.55
CA TRP A 105 6.51 7.46 -0.50
C TRP A 105 6.13 8.91 -0.34
N VAL A 106 6.13 9.36 0.91
CA VAL A 106 5.86 10.73 1.28
C VAL A 106 7.20 11.35 1.66
N ASP A 107 7.59 12.40 0.94
CA ASP A 107 8.88 13.04 1.12
C ASP A 107 8.89 14.00 2.33
N ARG A 108 10.00 14.69 2.53
CA ARG A 108 10.17 15.60 3.66
C ARG A 108 9.23 16.81 3.64
N LEU A 109 8.74 17.15 2.46
CA LEU A 109 7.79 18.26 2.29
C LEU A 109 6.33 17.78 2.44
N GLY A 110 6.12 16.49 2.68
CA GLY A 110 4.79 15.91 2.78
C GLY A 110 4.15 15.63 1.44
N LEU A 111 4.93 15.58 0.36
CA LEU A 111 4.41 15.28 -0.98
C LEU A 111 4.41 13.78 -1.23
N PRO A 112 3.27 13.19 -1.62
CA PRO A 112 3.21 11.78 -1.96
C PRO A 112 3.66 11.55 -3.40
N HIS A 113 4.52 10.54 -3.58
CA HIS A 113 5.00 10.09 -4.88
C HIS A 113 4.58 8.65 -5.09
N HIS A 114 4.04 8.34 -6.24
CA HIS A 114 3.48 7.03 -6.54
C HIS A 114 4.37 6.28 -7.54
N LEU A 115 4.86 5.12 -7.14
CA LEU A 115 5.53 4.17 -8.03
C LEU A 115 4.61 2.98 -8.25
N PRO A 116 3.90 2.92 -9.38
CA PRO A 116 3.02 1.80 -9.66
C PRO A 116 3.82 0.56 -10.04
N ASP A 117 3.27 -0.62 -9.72
CA ASP A 117 3.85 -1.91 -10.07
C ASP A 117 5.32 -2.02 -9.64
N ALA A 118 5.56 -1.71 -8.35
CA ALA A 118 6.90 -1.52 -7.83
C ALA A 118 7.69 -2.83 -7.64
N TRP A 119 7.01 -3.96 -7.46
CA TRP A 119 7.64 -5.28 -7.34
C TRP A 119 6.67 -6.38 -7.76
N ARG A 120 7.20 -7.59 -7.90
CA ARG A 120 6.43 -8.77 -8.29
C ARG A 120 6.01 -9.59 -7.06
N PRO A 121 5.00 -10.48 -7.20
CA PRO A 121 4.53 -11.30 -6.09
C PRO A 121 5.59 -12.18 -5.45
N ASP A 122 6.63 -12.56 -6.20
CA ASP A 122 7.74 -13.37 -5.67
C ASP A 122 8.76 -12.55 -4.88
N GLY A 123 8.56 -11.22 -4.80
CA GLY A 123 9.47 -10.30 -4.11
C GLY A 123 10.52 -9.67 -5.02
N SER A 124 10.56 -10.03 -6.28
CA SER A 124 11.50 -9.43 -7.25
C SER A 124 11.02 -8.04 -7.81
#